data_dc9feededc1fec19646a2a20cddac52a
#
_entry.id   dc9feededc1fec19646a2a20cddac52a
#
_cell.length_a   1.000
_cell.length_b   1.000
_cell.length_c   1.000
_cell.angle_alpha   90.00
_cell.angle_beta   90.00
_cell.angle_gamma   90.00
#
_symmetry.space_group_name_H-M   'P 1'
#
loop_
_entity.id
_entity.type
_entity.pdbx_description
1 polymer ?
#
loop_
_entity_poly.entity_id
_entity_poly.type
_entity_poly.pdbx_seq_one_letter_code
_entity_poly.pdbx_strand_id
1 'polypeptide(L)'
;MNPSGFYVDPLSAIAYDTVYNDLSSSERKEIAEGLKRLALDPCLGDWVLEPARIHSLNSMGHNWWTSCACMGGILALSLQNELPEAKQGAEAVYEALPQWFDFAGDVLQQKPKSFDADGGMYESLNYANFGIQEALQFRLAWMNTHLGQKPVQIPQLDKLSDFFVHVCYPRTGILYNMNFGDSHKNVTAESTLMLLYAMGIRNDNMLWYMNQVEQGQHRDGYFIDRPMGFLYTPDLSKAPQLPEIKKSQLFADFGWATMRTSWEKDATMLAVKSGHTWNHSHADANSFIIFHKGVDIIKDAGNCWYPNPSYRNYFFSKRGTQCRAFQWQRTVA
;
A
#
# COMPACT_ATOMS: atom_id res chain seq x y z
N MET A 1 20.86 19.84 -6.45
CA MET A 1 19.41 19.58 -6.38
C MET A 1 19.19 18.47 -5.37
N ASN A 2 18.42 18.73 -4.33
CA ASN A 2 18.17 17.74 -3.30
C ASN A 2 17.18 16.71 -3.87
N PRO A 3 17.48 15.39 -3.88
CA PRO A 3 16.56 14.37 -4.42
C PRO A 3 15.23 14.25 -3.67
N SER A 4 15.10 14.93 -2.54
CA SER A 4 13.88 14.99 -1.74
C SER A 4 12.81 15.98 -2.24
N GLY A 5 13.02 16.62 -3.38
CA GLY A 5 12.11 17.65 -3.91
C GLY A 5 10.79 17.14 -4.51
N PHE A 6 10.56 15.83 -4.51
CA PHE A 6 9.34 15.23 -5.10
C PHE A 6 8.35 14.66 -4.07
N TYR A 7 8.67 14.73 -2.80
CA TYR A 7 7.79 14.23 -1.74
C TYR A 7 7.11 15.41 -1.03
N VAL A 8 5.79 15.49 -1.14
CA VAL A 8 5.01 16.38 -0.29
C VAL A 8 4.83 15.67 1.04
N ASP A 9 5.43 16.22 2.08
CA ASP A 9 5.15 15.75 3.43
C ASP A 9 3.71 16.16 3.80
N PRO A 10 2.79 15.20 4.01
CA PRO A 10 1.43 15.50 4.44
C PRO A 10 1.39 16.26 5.77
N LEU A 11 2.49 16.26 6.52
CA LEU A 11 2.61 17.05 7.75
C LEU A 11 2.46 18.54 7.50
N SER A 12 2.86 19.05 6.32
CA SER A 12 2.67 20.47 5.96
C SER A 12 1.19 20.84 5.84
N ALA A 13 0.38 19.96 5.25
CA ALA A 13 -1.06 20.11 5.15
C ALA A 13 -1.74 20.07 6.53
N ILE A 14 -1.37 19.08 7.34
CA ILE A 14 -1.90 18.90 8.71
C ILE A 14 -1.49 20.08 9.59
N ALA A 15 -0.24 20.54 9.51
CA ALA A 15 0.23 21.68 10.28
C ALA A 15 -0.53 22.96 9.93
N TYR A 16 -0.71 23.23 8.63
CA TYR A 16 -1.47 24.39 8.17
C TYR A 16 -2.92 24.34 8.65
N ASP A 17 -3.59 23.22 8.46
CA ASP A 17 -4.99 23.01 8.89
C ASP A 17 -5.14 23.14 10.42
N THR A 18 -4.17 22.63 11.18
CA THR A 18 -4.18 22.69 12.65
C THR A 18 -4.15 24.12 13.18
N VAL A 19 -3.35 25.00 12.56
CA VAL A 19 -3.20 26.40 13.00
C VAL A 19 -4.07 27.38 12.24
N TYR A 20 -4.89 26.90 11.32
CA TYR A 20 -5.66 27.70 10.37
C TYR A 20 -6.46 28.83 11.03
N ASN A 21 -7.15 28.54 12.13
CA ASN A 21 -7.99 29.51 12.84
C ASN A 21 -7.20 30.53 13.65
N ASP A 22 -5.93 30.28 13.94
CA ASP A 22 -5.04 31.18 14.67
C ASP A 22 -4.31 32.15 13.75
N LEU A 23 -4.36 31.92 12.42
CA LEU A 23 -3.71 32.74 11.42
C LEU A 23 -4.64 33.87 10.93
N SER A 24 -4.10 35.06 10.70
CA SER A 24 -4.76 36.12 9.96
C SER A 24 -4.97 35.76 8.48
N SER A 25 -5.90 36.40 7.81
CA SER A 25 -6.13 36.16 6.37
C SER A 25 -4.88 36.42 5.52
N SER A 26 -4.03 37.40 5.91
CA SER A 26 -2.77 37.66 5.20
C SER A 26 -1.77 36.52 5.37
N GLU A 27 -1.61 36.03 6.59
CA GLU A 27 -0.71 34.90 6.89
C GLU A 27 -1.18 33.63 6.20
N ARG A 28 -2.49 33.32 6.20
CA ARG A 28 -3.04 32.17 5.46
C ARG A 28 -2.68 32.24 3.99
N LYS A 29 -2.88 33.40 3.36
CA LYS A 29 -2.58 33.59 1.95
C LYS A 29 -1.08 33.43 1.65
N GLU A 30 -0.22 34.05 2.44
CA GLU A 30 1.24 33.95 2.27
C GLU A 30 1.74 32.50 2.41
N ILE A 31 1.26 31.80 3.43
CA ILE A 31 1.61 30.39 3.66
C ILE A 31 1.07 29.52 2.51
N ALA A 32 -0.17 29.72 2.09
CA ALA A 32 -0.79 28.96 1.01
C ALA A 32 -0.05 29.14 -0.33
N GLU A 33 0.34 30.37 -0.69
CA GLU A 33 1.14 30.65 -1.89
C GLU A 33 2.54 30.01 -1.80
N GLY A 34 3.15 30.03 -0.61
CA GLY A 34 4.42 29.35 -0.35
C GLY A 34 4.35 27.84 -0.53
N LEU A 35 3.35 27.20 0.09
CA LEU A 35 3.11 25.75 -0.01
C LEU A 35 2.74 25.34 -1.45
N LYS A 36 1.93 26.14 -2.14
CA LYS A 36 1.61 25.91 -3.55
C LYS A 36 2.89 25.85 -4.38
N ARG A 37 3.71 26.89 -4.33
CA ARG A 37 4.91 27.01 -5.15
C ARG A 37 5.96 25.96 -4.82
N LEU A 38 6.15 25.62 -3.55
CA LEU A 38 7.25 24.76 -3.10
C LEU A 38 6.90 23.28 -3.09
N ALA A 39 5.62 22.93 -3.00
CA ALA A 39 5.16 21.56 -2.82
C ALA A 39 4.04 21.17 -3.80
N LEU A 40 2.94 21.92 -3.85
CA LEU A 40 1.77 21.52 -4.61
C LEU A 40 2.02 21.51 -6.13
N ASP A 41 2.50 22.62 -6.70
CA ASP A 41 2.73 22.76 -8.14
C ASP A 41 3.73 21.74 -8.69
N PRO A 42 4.91 21.52 -8.04
CA PRO A 42 5.83 20.48 -8.51
C PRO A 42 5.22 19.08 -8.48
N CYS A 43 4.47 18.74 -7.44
CA CYS A 43 3.87 17.42 -7.33
C CYS A 43 2.73 17.21 -8.32
N LEU A 44 1.76 18.10 -8.35
CA LEU A 44 0.60 17.91 -9.23
C LEU A 44 0.97 18.12 -10.71
N GLY A 45 1.86 19.06 -11.01
CA GLY A 45 2.34 19.32 -12.36
C GLY A 45 3.03 18.10 -12.98
N ASP A 46 3.89 17.42 -12.22
CA ASP A 46 4.63 16.26 -12.72
C ASP A 46 3.79 14.98 -12.80
N TRP A 47 2.79 14.81 -11.93
CA TRP A 47 2.11 13.53 -11.77
C TRP A 47 0.66 13.49 -12.24
N VAL A 48 -0.04 14.63 -12.30
CA VAL A 48 -1.49 14.67 -12.56
C VAL A 48 -1.89 15.65 -13.64
N LEU A 49 -1.36 16.90 -13.61
CA LEU A 49 -1.85 18.01 -14.42
C LEU A 49 -1.13 18.11 -15.77
N GLU A 50 -1.90 18.23 -16.84
CA GLU A 50 -1.39 18.56 -18.18
C GLU A 50 -1.03 20.05 -18.26
N PRO A 51 -0.03 20.43 -19.06
CA PRO A 51 0.80 19.60 -19.97
C PRO A 51 2.05 19.03 -19.31
N ALA A 52 2.32 19.30 -18.06
CA ALA A 52 3.56 18.91 -17.37
C ALA A 52 3.56 17.48 -16.80
N ARG A 53 2.54 16.71 -17.09
CA ARG A 53 2.34 15.35 -16.60
C ARG A 53 3.42 14.37 -17.09
N ILE A 54 4.62 14.47 -16.51
CA ILE A 54 5.83 13.75 -16.95
C ILE A 54 5.83 12.29 -16.52
N HIS A 55 5.38 12.01 -15.29
CA HIS A 55 5.55 10.70 -14.67
C HIS A 55 4.32 9.80 -14.71
N SER A 56 3.16 10.29 -15.12
CA SER A 56 1.91 9.58 -14.95
C SER A 56 1.78 8.28 -15.73
N LEU A 57 2.20 8.25 -16.98
CA LEU A 57 1.93 7.09 -17.85
C LEU A 57 2.80 5.89 -17.48
N ASN A 58 4.08 6.10 -17.19
CA ASN A 58 5.02 5.01 -16.91
C ASN A 58 5.17 4.72 -15.41
N SER A 59 4.70 5.61 -14.56
CA SER A 59 4.91 5.56 -13.11
C SER A 59 3.64 5.44 -12.31
N MET A 60 2.48 5.60 -12.92
CA MET A 60 1.18 5.59 -12.22
C MET A 60 0.93 4.29 -11.45
N GLY A 61 1.44 3.16 -11.94
CA GLY A 61 1.17 1.86 -11.34
C GLY A 61 1.95 1.54 -10.06
N HIS A 62 2.74 2.46 -9.51
CA HIS A 62 3.55 2.20 -8.33
C HIS A 62 3.31 3.21 -7.18
N ASN A 63 3.90 2.92 -6.02
CA ASN A 63 3.72 3.67 -4.78
C ASN A 63 4.07 5.16 -4.88
N TRP A 64 5.05 5.56 -5.68
CA TRP A 64 5.43 6.98 -5.83
C TRP A 64 4.30 7.85 -6.40
N TRP A 65 3.41 7.27 -7.21
CA TRP A 65 2.27 8.05 -7.70
C TRP A 65 1.38 8.53 -6.54
N THR A 66 1.07 7.66 -5.60
CA THR A 66 0.27 8.02 -4.42
C THR A 66 1.01 8.97 -3.49
N SER A 67 2.31 8.75 -3.30
CA SER A 67 3.15 9.63 -2.47
C SER A 67 3.21 11.06 -3.01
N CYS A 68 3.17 11.24 -4.32
CA CYS A 68 3.17 12.57 -4.93
C CYS A 68 1.75 13.10 -5.15
N ALA A 69 0.92 12.35 -5.88
CA ALA A 69 -0.41 12.82 -6.27
C ALA A 69 -1.39 12.87 -5.08
N CYS A 70 -1.52 11.76 -4.32
CA CYS A 70 -2.49 11.71 -3.23
C CYS A 70 -2.09 12.63 -2.06
N MET A 71 -0.81 12.69 -1.72
CA MET A 71 -0.34 13.61 -0.67
C MET A 71 -0.42 15.06 -1.14
N GLY A 72 -0.11 15.34 -2.40
CA GLY A 72 -0.40 16.64 -3.04
C GLY A 72 -1.89 16.99 -3.03
N GLY A 73 -2.76 16.01 -3.24
CA GLY A 73 -4.21 16.15 -3.13
C GLY A 73 -4.69 16.53 -1.73
N ILE A 74 -4.11 15.95 -0.68
CA ILE A 74 -4.39 16.35 0.72
C ILE A 74 -3.97 17.80 0.96
N LEU A 75 -2.79 18.19 0.49
CA LEU A 75 -2.33 19.58 0.57
C LEU A 75 -3.28 20.51 -0.20
N ALA A 76 -3.70 20.13 -1.39
CA ALA A 76 -4.65 20.89 -2.19
C ALA A 76 -5.99 21.11 -1.46
N LEU A 77 -6.52 20.08 -0.80
CA LEU A 77 -7.73 20.19 0.03
C LEU A 77 -7.55 21.19 1.19
N SER A 78 -6.37 21.25 1.80
CA SER A 78 -6.12 22.20 2.89
C SER A 78 -5.97 23.64 2.42
N LEU A 79 -5.57 23.86 1.16
CA LEU A 79 -5.33 25.19 0.59
C LEU A 79 -6.52 25.76 -0.22
N GLN A 80 -7.57 24.98 -0.45
CA GLN A 80 -8.65 25.33 -1.39
C GLN A 80 -9.45 26.61 -1.04
N ASN A 81 -9.42 27.03 0.22
CA ASN A 81 -10.11 28.25 0.66
C ASN A 81 -9.38 29.52 0.24
N GLU A 82 -8.05 29.48 0.20
CA GLU A 82 -7.20 30.61 -0.18
C GLU A 82 -6.89 30.61 -1.68
N LEU A 83 -6.81 29.41 -2.30
CA LEU A 83 -6.35 29.21 -3.67
C LEU A 83 -7.37 28.40 -4.48
N PRO A 84 -8.18 29.03 -5.34
CA PRO A 84 -9.16 28.30 -6.16
C PRO A 84 -8.54 27.20 -7.05
N GLU A 85 -7.32 27.39 -7.54
CA GLU A 85 -6.58 26.41 -8.33
C GLU A 85 -6.19 25.17 -7.51
N ALA A 86 -6.02 25.27 -6.20
CA ALA A 86 -5.80 24.11 -5.34
C ALA A 86 -7.02 23.20 -5.32
N LYS A 87 -8.23 23.75 -5.34
CA LYS A 87 -9.45 22.96 -5.47
C LYS A 87 -9.46 22.14 -6.77
N GLN A 88 -9.11 22.76 -7.91
CA GLN A 88 -9.00 22.04 -9.19
C GLN A 88 -7.94 20.94 -9.14
N GLY A 89 -6.82 21.19 -8.46
CA GLY A 89 -5.79 20.19 -8.23
C GLY A 89 -6.30 18.98 -7.44
N ALA A 90 -7.04 19.20 -6.36
CA ALA A 90 -7.65 18.13 -5.58
C ALA A 90 -8.67 17.31 -6.38
N GLU A 91 -9.51 17.99 -7.17
CA GLU A 91 -10.47 17.36 -8.09
C GLU A 91 -9.75 16.48 -9.12
N ALA A 92 -8.67 16.97 -9.74
CA ALA A 92 -7.89 16.22 -10.71
C ALA A 92 -7.23 14.96 -10.10
N VAL A 93 -6.72 15.04 -8.88
CA VAL A 93 -6.21 13.85 -8.17
C VAL A 93 -7.32 12.85 -7.90
N TYR A 94 -8.49 13.33 -7.49
CA TYR A 94 -9.63 12.46 -7.20
C TYR A 94 -10.14 11.72 -8.43
N GLU A 95 -10.19 12.39 -9.57
CA GLU A 95 -10.56 11.79 -10.86
C GLU A 95 -9.51 10.80 -11.37
N ALA A 96 -8.22 11.03 -11.08
CA ALA A 96 -7.15 10.15 -11.47
C ALA A 96 -7.01 8.91 -10.55
N LEU A 97 -7.51 8.96 -9.31
CA LEU A 97 -7.35 7.88 -8.34
C LEU A 97 -7.85 6.51 -8.82
N PRO A 98 -9.03 6.36 -9.45
CA PRO A 98 -9.44 5.07 -10.03
C PRO A 98 -8.48 4.55 -11.09
N GLN A 99 -7.85 5.44 -11.88
CA GLN A 99 -6.90 5.05 -12.91
C GLN A 99 -5.64 4.40 -12.31
N TRP A 100 -5.22 4.81 -11.12
CA TRP A 100 -4.11 4.15 -10.43
C TRP A 100 -4.42 2.69 -10.07
N PHE A 101 -5.64 2.42 -9.61
CA PHE A 101 -6.09 1.05 -9.31
C PHE A 101 -6.26 0.19 -10.58
N ASP A 102 -6.65 0.79 -11.69
CA ASP A 102 -6.90 0.09 -12.96
C ASP A 102 -5.69 0.09 -13.90
N PHE A 103 -4.58 0.70 -13.50
CA PHE A 103 -3.42 0.88 -14.37
C PHE A 103 -2.81 -0.45 -14.80
N ALA A 104 -2.80 -0.70 -16.10
CA ALA A 104 -2.28 -1.93 -16.68
C ALA A 104 -0.76 -1.88 -17.00
N GLY A 105 -0.15 -0.70 -16.90
CA GLY A 105 1.23 -0.49 -17.38
C GLY A 105 1.32 -0.32 -18.89
N ASP A 106 2.48 0.05 -19.37
CA ASP A 106 2.77 0.12 -20.78
C ASP A 106 3.30 -1.21 -21.31
N VAL A 107 3.48 -1.27 -22.64
CA VAL A 107 4.00 -2.47 -23.31
C VAL A 107 5.40 -2.86 -22.84
N LEU A 108 6.21 -1.90 -22.39
CA LEU A 108 7.57 -2.15 -21.93
C LEU A 108 7.60 -2.85 -20.57
N GLN A 109 6.61 -2.60 -19.75
CA GLN A 109 6.52 -3.21 -18.41
C GLN A 109 5.92 -4.61 -18.44
N GLN A 110 5.19 -4.96 -19.49
CA GLN A 110 4.61 -6.29 -19.72
C GLN A 110 3.82 -6.83 -18.51
N LYS A 111 3.21 -5.98 -17.74
CA LYS A 111 2.37 -6.38 -16.61
C LYS A 111 0.89 -6.20 -16.93
N PRO A 112 0.04 -7.13 -16.52
CA PRO A 112 -1.38 -7.06 -16.85
C PRO A 112 -2.06 -5.88 -16.14
N LYS A 113 -1.85 -5.71 -14.84
CA LYS A 113 -2.41 -4.62 -14.01
C LYS A 113 -1.56 -4.37 -12.78
N SER A 114 -1.71 -3.18 -12.18
CA SER A 114 -1.11 -2.87 -10.88
C SER A 114 -1.83 -3.57 -9.73
N PHE A 115 -3.14 -3.75 -9.85
CA PHE A 115 -3.95 -4.48 -8.88
C PHE A 115 -4.58 -5.72 -9.51
N ASP A 116 -4.58 -6.81 -8.77
CA ASP A 116 -5.34 -8.01 -9.08
C ASP A 116 -6.84 -7.77 -8.85
N ALA A 117 -7.69 -8.47 -9.57
CA ALA A 117 -9.14 -8.44 -9.35
C ALA A 117 -9.53 -8.85 -7.92
N ASP A 118 -8.71 -9.66 -7.27
CA ASP A 118 -8.86 -10.09 -5.87
C ASP A 118 -8.12 -9.19 -4.85
N GLY A 119 -7.75 -7.96 -5.23
CA GLY A 119 -7.28 -6.91 -4.34
C GLY A 119 -5.77 -6.86 -4.10
N GLY A 120 -5.02 -7.81 -4.63
CA GLY A 120 -3.56 -7.79 -4.50
C GLY A 120 -2.92 -6.69 -5.33
N MET A 121 -1.88 -6.04 -4.82
CA MET A 121 -1.05 -5.12 -5.59
C MET A 121 0.24 -5.79 -6.04
N TYR A 122 0.68 -5.42 -7.21
CA TYR A 122 1.83 -5.98 -7.91
C TYR A 122 3.19 -5.76 -7.23
N GLU A 123 3.32 -4.73 -6.41
CA GLU A 123 4.53 -4.46 -5.65
C GLU A 123 4.70 -5.43 -4.46
N SER A 124 5.84 -5.38 -3.79
CA SER A 124 6.02 -6.09 -2.52
C SER A 124 5.04 -5.58 -1.46
N LEU A 125 4.68 -6.41 -0.47
CA LEU A 125 3.61 -6.11 0.48
C LEU A 125 3.80 -4.80 1.24
N ASN A 126 5.03 -4.46 1.61
CA ASN A 126 5.30 -3.21 2.32
C ASN A 126 5.04 -1.99 1.45
N TYR A 127 5.49 -2.03 0.20
CA TYR A 127 5.30 -0.92 -0.73
C TYR A 127 3.87 -0.85 -1.28
N ALA A 128 3.23 -2.00 -1.48
CA ALA A 128 1.80 -2.07 -1.78
C ALA A 128 0.99 -1.40 -0.65
N ASN A 129 1.23 -1.79 0.60
CA ASN A 129 0.55 -1.19 1.75
C ASN A 129 0.81 0.31 1.84
N PHE A 130 2.06 0.74 1.64
CA PHE A 130 2.45 2.15 1.67
C PHE A 130 1.65 2.97 0.66
N GLY A 131 1.66 2.57 -0.63
CA GLY A 131 0.91 3.29 -1.67
C GLY A 131 -0.60 3.27 -1.47
N ILE A 132 -1.16 2.12 -1.08
CA ILE A 132 -2.60 2.00 -0.80
C ILE A 132 -3.00 2.91 0.37
N GLN A 133 -2.21 2.94 1.43
CA GLN A 133 -2.49 3.75 2.61
C GLN A 133 -2.56 5.24 2.28
N GLU A 134 -1.65 5.76 1.47
CA GLU A 134 -1.66 7.16 1.02
C GLU A 134 -2.87 7.47 0.13
N ALA A 135 -3.22 6.56 -0.78
CA ALA A 135 -4.43 6.67 -1.59
C ALA A 135 -5.70 6.75 -0.73
N LEU A 136 -5.78 5.91 0.31
CA LEU A 136 -6.92 5.87 1.22
C LEU A 136 -6.99 7.10 2.14
N GLN A 137 -5.85 7.64 2.56
CA GLN A 137 -5.80 8.90 3.32
C GLN A 137 -6.40 10.05 2.51
N PHE A 138 -5.95 10.21 1.27
CA PHE A 138 -6.51 11.23 0.39
C PHE A 138 -8.00 11.02 0.15
N ARG A 139 -8.43 9.78 -0.15
CA ARG A 139 -9.84 9.46 -0.36
C ARG A 139 -10.69 9.78 0.86
N LEU A 140 -10.24 9.46 2.06
CA LEU A 140 -10.94 9.77 3.30
C LEU A 140 -11.03 11.29 3.53
N ALA A 141 -9.93 12.02 3.31
CA ALA A 141 -9.92 13.49 3.38
C ALA A 141 -10.91 14.10 2.37
N TRP A 142 -10.94 13.60 1.13
CA TRP A 142 -11.91 14.01 0.12
C TRP A 142 -13.36 13.76 0.59
N MET A 143 -13.67 12.59 1.11
CA MET A 143 -15.02 12.26 1.59
C MET A 143 -15.45 13.17 2.74
N ASN A 144 -14.53 13.52 3.63
CA ASN A 144 -14.81 14.41 4.77
C ASN A 144 -15.04 15.88 4.34
N THR A 145 -14.42 16.32 3.24
CA THR A 145 -14.60 17.66 2.69
C THR A 145 -15.81 17.77 1.75
N HIS A 146 -16.31 16.64 1.23
CA HIS A 146 -17.42 16.56 0.28
C HIS A 146 -18.59 15.74 0.83
N LEU A 147 -19.03 16.11 2.03
CA LEU A 147 -20.13 15.43 2.73
C LEU A 147 -21.40 15.36 1.87
N GLY A 148 -22.00 14.16 1.83
CA GLY A 148 -23.22 13.89 1.06
C GLY A 148 -22.97 13.54 -0.42
N GLN A 149 -21.75 13.68 -0.93
CA GLN A 149 -21.40 13.16 -2.25
C GLN A 149 -21.07 11.68 -2.18
N LYS A 150 -21.60 10.89 -3.13
CA LYS A 150 -21.24 9.48 -3.23
C LYS A 150 -19.83 9.36 -3.81
N PRO A 151 -18.91 8.70 -3.10
CA PRO A 151 -17.53 8.56 -3.60
C PRO A 151 -17.49 7.67 -4.84
N VAL A 152 -16.52 7.93 -5.74
CA VAL A 152 -16.25 7.11 -6.91
C VAL A 152 -16.02 5.65 -6.50
N GLN A 153 -16.60 4.72 -7.26
CA GLN A 153 -16.44 3.29 -6.99
C GLN A 153 -15.06 2.81 -7.44
N ILE A 154 -14.38 2.09 -6.57
CA ILE A 154 -13.10 1.42 -6.83
C ILE A 154 -13.28 -0.02 -6.34
N PRO A 155 -13.62 -0.96 -7.23
CA PRO A 155 -13.98 -2.33 -6.82
C PRO A 155 -12.89 -3.07 -6.05
N GLN A 156 -11.63 -2.75 -6.31
CA GLN A 156 -10.48 -3.35 -5.64
C GLN A 156 -10.49 -3.11 -4.12
N LEU A 157 -11.07 -2.00 -3.64
CA LEU A 157 -11.10 -1.67 -2.22
C LEU A 157 -11.87 -2.71 -1.39
N ASP A 158 -12.92 -3.31 -1.96
CA ASP A 158 -13.72 -4.34 -1.28
C ASP A 158 -12.93 -5.65 -1.08
N LYS A 159 -11.82 -5.82 -1.81
CA LYS A 159 -10.99 -7.03 -1.81
C LYS A 159 -9.67 -6.89 -1.04
N LEU A 160 -9.25 -5.66 -0.75
CA LEU A 160 -7.96 -5.41 -0.09
C LEU A 160 -7.82 -6.12 1.25
N SER A 161 -8.88 -6.15 2.05
CA SER A 161 -8.84 -6.83 3.35
C SER A 161 -8.56 -8.31 3.22
N ASP A 162 -9.25 -8.97 2.31
CA ASP A 162 -9.08 -10.39 2.06
C ASP A 162 -7.68 -10.70 1.52
N PHE A 163 -7.14 -9.82 0.67
CA PHE A 163 -5.75 -9.94 0.22
C PHE A 163 -4.77 -9.92 1.39
N PHE A 164 -4.83 -8.91 2.27
CA PHE A 164 -3.91 -8.81 3.39
C PHE A 164 -4.06 -9.96 4.39
N VAL A 165 -5.27 -10.48 4.57
CA VAL A 165 -5.50 -11.67 5.39
C VAL A 165 -4.90 -12.92 4.73
N HIS A 166 -5.05 -13.09 3.42
CA HIS A 166 -4.48 -14.24 2.72
C HIS A 166 -2.96 -14.31 2.74
N VAL A 167 -2.29 -13.16 2.65
CA VAL A 167 -0.83 -13.09 2.59
C VAL A 167 -0.13 -13.08 3.95
N CYS A 168 -0.89 -13.17 5.05
CA CYS A 168 -0.32 -13.33 6.38
C CYS A 168 -0.42 -14.77 6.89
N TYR A 169 0.39 -15.10 7.89
CA TYR A 169 0.35 -16.37 8.58
C TYR A 169 0.69 -16.21 10.07
N PRO A 170 0.05 -16.99 10.95
CA PRO A 170 0.34 -16.95 12.38
C PRO A 170 1.67 -17.63 12.66
N ARG A 171 2.57 -16.94 13.33
CA ARG A 171 3.73 -17.52 13.97
C ARG A 171 3.56 -17.45 15.48
N THR A 172 4.31 -18.21 16.25
CA THR A 172 4.18 -18.29 17.71
C THR A 172 4.02 -16.89 18.35
N GLY A 173 2.80 -16.53 18.71
CA GLY A 173 2.45 -15.28 19.36
C GLY A 173 2.32 -14.02 18.47
N ILE A 174 2.56 -14.12 17.17
CA ILE A 174 2.55 -12.97 16.25
C ILE A 174 2.05 -13.35 14.86
N LEU A 175 1.61 -12.36 14.11
CA LEU A 175 1.21 -12.50 12.71
C LEU A 175 2.35 -12.03 11.79
N TYR A 176 2.71 -12.85 10.81
CA TYR A 176 3.75 -12.54 9.83
C TYR A 176 3.17 -12.41 8.43
N ASN A 177 3.80 -11.59 7.59
CA ASN A 177 3.55 -11.51 6.16
C ASN A 177 4.43 -12.47 5.37
N MET A 178 3.94 -12.89 4.20
CA MET A 178 4.78 -13.34 3.11
C MET A 178 5.73 -12.21 2.71
N ASN A 179 7.03 -12.45 2.75
CA ASN A 179 8.03 -11.40 2.55
C ASN A 179 8.75 -11.47 1.19
N PHE A 180 8.03 -11.79 0.13
CA PHE A 180 8.56 -11.73 -1.22
C PHE A 180 8.93 -10.30 -1.62
N GLY A 181 10.05 -10.15 -2.34
CA GLY A 181 10.56 -8.84 -2.75
C GLY A 181 11.05 -7.98 -1.58
N ASP A 182 10.92 -6.67 -1.72
CA ASP A 182 11.31 -5.68 -0.69
C ASP A 182 10.29 -5.63 0.47
N SER A 183 9.94 -6.78 1.02
CA SER A 183 9.00 -6.90 2.14
C SER A 183 9.67 -7.35 3.41
N HIS A 184 9.16 -6.86 4.52
CA HIS A 184 9.47 -7.35 5.86
C HIS A 184 8.51 -8.47 6.25
N LYS A 185 8.89 -9.24 7.27
CA LYS A 185 8.01 -10.28 7.83
C LYS A 185 6.88 -9.71 8.66
N ASN A 186 7.06 -8.53 9.23
CA ASN A 186 6.05 -7.92 10.07
C ASN A 186 4.83 -7.53 9.23
N VAL A 187 3.65 -7.77 9.76
CA VAL A 187 2.41 -7.29 9.17
C VAL A 187 2.35 -5.76 9.25
N THR A 188 1.81 -5.13 8.22
CA THR A 188 1.86 -3.68 8.04
C THR A 188 0.53 -3.06 7.59
N ALA A 189 -0.51 -3.87 7.43
CA ALA A 189 -1.74 -3.43 6.79
C ALA A 189 -2.82 -2.92 7.76
N GLU A 190 -2.56 -2.87 9.06
CA GLU A 190 -3.56 -2.44 10.06
C GLU A 190 -4.08 -1.04 9.80
N SER A 191 -3.20 -0.12 9.42
CA SER A 191 -3.61 1.26 9.09
C SER A 191 -4.44 1.33 7.81
N THR A 192 -4.10 0.55 6.81
CA THR A 192 -4.89 0.44 5.58
C THR A 192 -6.29 -0.10 5.87
N LEU A 193 -6.38 -1.17 6.67
CA LEU A 193 -7.67 -1.77 7.04
C LEU A 193 -8.50 -0.83 7.91
N MET A 194 -7.88 -0.09 8.81
CA MET A 194 -8.53 0.93 9.62
C MET A 194 -9.13 2.05 8.74
N LEU A 195 -8.41 2.53 7.74
CA LEU A 195 -8.90 3.55 6.81
C LEU A 195 -10.06 3.04 5.94
N LEU A 196 -9.99 1.79 5.46
CA LEU A 196 -11.12 1.14 4.77
C LEU A 196 -12.34 1.08 5.67
N TYR A 197 -12.16 0.65 6.91
CA TYR A 197 -13.25 0.57 7.89
C TYR A 197 -13.87 1.94 8.18
N ALA A 198 -13.06 3.00 8.30
CA ALA A 198 -13.52 4.37 8.49
C ALA A 198 -14.36 4.88 7.30
N MET A 199 -14.03 4.46 6.09
CA MET A 199 -14.79 4.78 4.86
C MET A 199 -16.06 3.95 4.67
N GLY A 200 -16.38 3.06 5.62
CA GLY A 200 -17.56 2.20 5.56
C GLY A 200 -17.38 0.88 4.80
N ILE A 201 -16.19 0.58 4.30
CA ILE A 201 -15.83 -0.72 3.72
C ILE A 201 -15.48 -1.65 4.88
N ARG A 202 -16.40 -2.53 5.26
CA ARG A 202 -16.32 -3.28 6.52
C ARG A 202 -16.51 -4.77 6.28
N ASN A 203 -15.59 -5.59 6.81
CA ASN A 203 -15.79 -7.00 6.99
C ASN A 203 -15.10 -7.51 8.27
N ASP A 204 -15.52 -8.64 8.78
CA ASP A 204 -15.02 -9.17 10.05
C ASP A 204 -13.57 -9.67 9.97
N ASN A 205 -13.08 -10.00 8.77
CA ASN A 205 -11.68 -10.37 8.56
C ASN A 205 -10.73 -9.20 8.85
N MET A 206 -11.17 -7.95 8.59
CA MET A 206 -10.41 -6.74 8.98
C MET A 206 -10.25 -6.65 10.50
N LEU A 207 -11.34 -6.88 11.24
CA LEU A 207 -11.33 -6.84 12.71
C LEU A 207 -10.42 -7.94 13.25
N TRP A 208 -10.50 -9.15 12.69
CA TRP A 208 -9.60 -10.23 13.07
C TRP A 208 -8.14 -9.83 12.86
N TYR A 209 -7.78 -9.33 11.67
CA TYR A 209 -6.40 -8.92 11.37
C TYR A 209 -5.90 -7.85 12.34
N MET A 210 -6.64 -6.76 12.51
CA MET A 210 -6.27 -5.67 13.41
C MET A 210 -6.14 -6.14 14.86
N ASN A 211 -7.05 -7.02 15.32
CA ASN A 211 -6.98 -7.59 16.67
C ASN A 211 -5.75 -8.50 16.86
N GLN A 212 -5.34 -9.26 15.83
CA GLN A 212 -4.12 -10.06 15.90
C GLN A 212 -2.86 -9.19 15.99
N VAL A 213 -2.83 -8.08 15.26
CA VAL A 213 -1.72 -7.09 15.33
C VAL A 213 -1.71 -6.40 16.68
N GLU A 214 -2.86 -6.01 17.22
CA GLU A 214 -2.99 -5.35 18.52
C GLU A 214 -2.52 -6.24 19.68
N GLN A 215 -2.87 -7.51 19.65
CA GLN A 215 -2.44 -8.50 20.65
C GLN A 215 -1.01 -8.99 20.40
N GLY A 216 -0.55 -8.97 19.18
CA GLY A 216 0.82 -9.26 18.79
C GLY A 216 1.75 -8.11 19.10
N GLN A 217 3.02 -8.39 19.33
CA GLN A 217 4.03 -7.38 19.67
C GLN A 217 4.59 -6.65 18.43
N HIS A 218 4.06 -6.94 17.24
CA HIS A 218 4.48 -6.33 15.99
C HIS A 218 3.42 -5.34 15.52
N ARG A 219 3.51 -4.18 16.11
CA ARG A 219 2.90 -3.02 15.50
C ARG A 219 3.94 -2.37 14.61
N ASP A 220 3.71 -2.40 13.34
CA ASP A 220 4.23 -1.36 12.48
C ASP A 220 3.36 -0.10 12.64
N GLY A 221 2.73 0.03 13.78
CA GLY A 221 1.72 0.95 14.27
C GLY A 221 1.78 2.36 13.74
N TYR A 222 1.91 2.45 12.41
CA TYR A 222 2.12 3.72 11.73
C TYR A 222 1.00 4.71 12.06
N PHE A 223 -0.20 4.19 12.36
CA PHE A 223 -1.35 5.00 12.74
C PHE A 223 -1.96 4.67 14.09
N ILE A 224 -1.87 3.43 14.58
CA ILE A 224 -2.51 3.05 15.86
C ILE A 224 -1.96 3.86 17.04
N ASP A 225 -0.68 4.20 17.00
CA ASP A 225 -0.02 5.01 18.02
C ASP A 225 -0.07 6.53 17.74
N ARG A 226 -0.86 6.98 16.76
CA ARG A 226 -0.96 8.38 16.34
C ARG A 226 -2.40 8.87 16.38
N PRO A 227 -2.64 10.20 16.26
CA PRO A 227 -3.99 10.77 16.32
C PRO A 227 -5.01 10.10 15.38
N MET A 228 -4.57 9.68 14.19
CA MET A 228 -5.45 8.97 13.23
C MET A 228 -5.87 7.60 13.76
N GLY A 229 -4.98 6.86 14.42
CA GLY A 229 -5.31 5.59 15.05
C GLY A 229 -6.33 5.76 16.17
N PHE A 230 -6.18 6.79 16.98
CA PHE A 230 -7.16 7.12 18.03
C PHE A 230 -8.54 7.43 17.45
N LEU A 231 -8.60 8.14 16.32
CA LEU A 231 -9.88 8.55 15.72
C LEU A 231 -10.59 7.40 14.97
N TYR A 232 -9.84 6.50 14.34
CA TYR A 232 -10.42 5.58 13.35
C TYR A 232 -10.29 4.09 13.70
N THR A 233 -9.60 3.72 14.78
CA THR A 233 -9.55 2.31 15.19
C THR A 233 -10.95 1.83 15.58
N PRO A 234 -11.46 0.75 14.96
CA PRO A 234 -12.77 0.22 15.29
C PRO A 234 -12.79 -0.49 16.64
N ASP A 235 -13.99 -0.83 17.10
CA ASP A 235 -14.18 -1.69 18.27
C ASP A 235 -13.71 -3.13 17.97
N LEU A 236 -12.49 -3.45 18.38
CA LEU A 236 -11.89 -4.77 18.17
C LEU A 236 -12.43 -5.86 19.09
N SER A 237 -13.29 -5.52 20.09
CA SER A 237 -13.94 -6.52 20.93
C SER A 237 -14.88 -7.44 20.15
N LYS A 238 -15.31 -7.02 18.97
CA LYS A 238 -16.16 -7.77 18.04
C LYS A 238 -15.39 -8.61 17.03
N ALA A 239 -14.07 -8.63 17.10
CA ALA A 239 -13.27 -9.40 16.17
C ALA A 239 -13.55 -10.90 16.32
N PRO A 240 -13.73 -11.65 15.21
CA PRO A 240 -13.92 -13.09 15.26
C PRO A 240 -12.63 -13.79 15.75
N GLN A 241 -12.78 -15.00 16.26
CA GLN A 241 -11.64 -15.81 16.71
C GLN A 241 -10.74 -16.23 15.53
N LEU A 242 -11.33 -16.52 14.40
CA LEU A 242 -10.69 -16.90 13.13
C LEU A 242 -11.35 -16.17 11.97
N PRO A 243 -10.62 -15.89 10.89
CA PRO A 243 -11.22 -15.26 9.73
C PRO A 243 -12.14 -16.24 8.98
N GLU A 244 -13.26 -15.73 8.52
CA GLU A 244 -14.22 -16.48 7.69
C GLU A 244 -13.92 -16.27 6.20
N ILE A 245 -12.84 -16.87 5.74
CA ILE A 245 -12.35 -16.73 4.37
C ILE A 245 -11.83 -18.09 3.86
N LYS A 246 -11.77 -18.26 2.56
CA LYS A 246 -11.23 -19.46 1.92
C LYS A 246 -9.80 -19.74 2.41
N LYS A 247 -9.46 -21.02 2.53
CA LYS A 247 -8.11 -21.45 2.95
C LYS A 247 -7.07 -21.32 1.86
N SER A 248 -7.50 -21.18 0.61
CA SER A 248 -6.62 -21.06 -0.55
C SER A 248 -7.11 -19.94 -1.46
N GLN A 249 -6.15 -19.17 -1.98
CA GLN A 249 -6.43 -18.09 -2.91
C GLN A 249 -5.36 -18.04 -4.00
N LEU A 250 -5.78 -17.78 -5.22
CA LEU A 250 -4.94 -17.48 -6.37
C LEU A 250 -5.16 -16.02 -6.76
N PHE A 251 -4.11 -15.25 -6.77
CA PHE A 251 -4.05 -13.90 -7.32
C PHE A 251 -3.46 -14.01 -8.73
N ALA A 252 -4.35 -14.22 -9.71
CA ALA A 252 -3.96 -14.68 -11.04
C ALA A 252 -3.21 -13.63 -11.85
N ASP A 253 -3.57 -12.34 -11.70
CA ASP A 253 -2.98 -11.26 -12.50
C ASP A 253 -1.50 -11.03 -12.19
N PHE A 254 -1.05 -11.30 -10.97
CA PHE A 254 0.37 -11.18 -10.60
C PHE A 254 1.02 -12.49 -10.14
N GLY A 255 0.30 -13.60 -10.20
CA GLY A 255 0.86 -14.93 -10.06
C GLY A 255 1.27 -15.31 -8.64
N TRP A 256 0.48 -14.91 -7.64
CA TRP A 256 0.66 -15.37 -6.26
C TRP A 256 -0.42 -16.38 -5.87
N ALA A 257 -0.05 -17.36 -5.07
CA ALA A 257 -1.00 -18.30 -4.51
C ALA A 257 -0.69 -18.58 -3.04
N THR A 258 -1.75 -18.72 -2.26
CA THR A 258 -1.67 -19.17 -0.86
C THR A 258 -2.56 -20.37 -0.65
N MET A 259 -2.06 -21.35 0.08
CA MET A 259 -2.80 -22.55 0.45
C MET A 259 -2.49 -22.88 1.91
N ARG A 260 -3.52 -23.17 2.70
CA ARG A 260 -3.34 -23.52 4.11
C ARG A 260 -4.32 -24.59 4.57
N THR A 261 -3.94 -25.35 5.58
CA THR A 261 -4.78 -26.41 6.16
C THR A 261 -5.89 -25.82 7.04
N SER A 262 -5.59 -24.75 7.75
CA SER A 262 -6.52 -24.02 8.61
C SER A 262 -6.06 -22.58 8.82
N TRP A 263 -6.80 -21.81 9.61
CA TRP A 263 -6.41 -20.47 10.09
C TRP A 263 -5.83 -20.53 11.52
N GLU A 264 -5.75 -21.71 12.10
CA GLU A 264 -5.21 -21.93 13.43
C GLU A 264 -3.68 -21.78 13.48
N LYS A 265 -3.14 -21.57 14.67
CA LYS A 265 -1.70 -21.37 14.91
C LYS A 265 -0.83 -22.57 14.53
N ASP A 266 -1.42 -23.76 14.48
CA ASP A 266 -0.74 -25.01 14.09
C ASP A 266 -0.91 -25.36 12.61
N ALA A 267 -1.49 -24.47 11.82
CA ALA A 267 -1.68 -24.66 10.38
C ALA A 267 -0.38 -24.93 9.64
N THR A 268 -0.50 -25.61 8.51
CA THR A 268 0.51 -25.61 7.46
C THR A 268 0.07 -24.63 6.38
N MET A 269 0.98 -23.79 5.92
CA MET A 269 0.76 -22.87 4.81
C MET A 269 1.87 -23.03 3.77
N LEU A 270 1.46 -23.05 2.51
CA LEU A 270 2.33 -22.87 1.35
C LEU A 270 1.94 -21.57 0.67
N ALA A 271 2.90 -20.70 0.43
CA ALA A 271 2.76 -19.52 -0.41
C ALA A 271 3.71 -19.64 -1.60
N VAL A 272 3.22 -19.29 -2.78
CA VAL A 272 3.99 -19.36 -4.03
C VAL A 272 3.90 -18.02 -4.74
N LYS A 273 5.04 -17.57 -5.28
CA LYS A 273 5.12 -16.45 -6.21
C LYS A 273 5.68 -16.96 -7.53
N SER A 274 4.85 -16.91 -8.58
CA SER A 274 5.24 -17.35 -9.93
C SER A 274 4.55 -16.50 -10.97
N GLY A 275 4.95 -15.25 -11.09
CA GLY A 275 4.35 -14.31 -12.01
C GLY A 275 5.31 -13.20 -12.40
N HIS A 276 4.74 -12.11 -12.84
CA HIS A 276 5.50 -10.94 -13.24
C HIS A 276 6.29 -10.35 -12.07
N THR A 277 7.48 -9.84 -12.35
CA THR A 277 8.29 -9.09 -11.40
C THR A 277 8.42 -7.66 -11.91
N TRP A 278 8.24 -6.70 -11.00
CA TRP A 278 8.36 -5.29 -11.32
C TRP A 278 8.90 -4.53 -10.11
N ASN A 279 8.51 -3.29 -9.92
CA ASN A 279 9.01 -2.41 -8.85
C ASN A 279 9.00 -3.09 -7.48
N HIS A 280 10.05 -2.96 -6.71
CA HIS A 280 10.25 -3.60 -5.40
C HIS A 280 10.15 -5.12 -5.39
N SER A 281 10.27 -5.76 -6.54
CA SER A 281 10.37 -7.20 -6.66
C SER A 281 11.81 -7.66 -6.77
N HIS A 282 12.09 -8.86 -6.29
CA HIS A 282 13.36 -9.55 -6.45
C HIS A 282 13.33 -10.51 -7.66
N ALA A 283 14.45 -11.17 -7.95
CA ALA A 283 14.48 -12.25 -8.92
C ALA A 283 13.90 -13.55 -8.32
N ASP A 284 12.69 -13.45 -7.78
CA ASP A 284 12.01 -14.42 -6.92
C ASP A 284 10.79 -15.08 -7.59
N ALA A 285 10.67 -15.01 -8.92
CA ALA A 285 9.69 -15.81 -9.66
C ALA A 285 9.96 -17.31 -9.43
N ASN A 286 8.90 -18.08 -9.16
CA ASN A 286 8.92 -19.48 -8.71
C ASN A 286 9.52 -19.70 -7.30
N SER A 287 9.53 -18.68 -6.47
CA SER A 287 9.83 -18.82 -5.04
C SER A 287 8.60 -19.28 -4.26
N PHE A 288 8.85 -19.90 -3.13
CA PHE A 288 7.80 -20.34 -2.22
C PHE A 288 8.22 -20.25 -0.75
N ILE A 289 7.21 -20.13 0.10
CA ILE A 289 7.37 -20.11 1.56
C ILE A 289 6.55 -21.27 2.12
N ILE A 290 7.13 -22.04 3.05
CA ILE A 290 6.43 -23.07 3.80
C ILE A 290 6.50 -22.74 5.28
N PHE A 291 5.32 -22.59 5.87
CA PHE A 291 5.12 -22.46 7.30
C PHE A 291 4.41 -23.70 7.83
N HIS A 292 4.82 -24.20 9.01
CA HIS A 292 4.21 -25.36 9.64
C HIS A 292 4.26 -25.24 11.15
N LYS A 293 3.10 -25.29 11.80
CA LYS A 293 2.96 -25.34 13.27
C LYS A 293 3.82 -24.30 14.01
N GLY A 294 3.71 -23.04 13.60
CA GLY A 294 4.43 -21.95 14.26
C GLY A 294 5.89 -21.75 13.82
N VAL A 295 6.37 -22.52 12.84
CA VAL A 295 7.77 -22.48 12.39
C VAL A 295 7.87 -22.23 10.90
N ASP A 296 8.76 -21.34 10.49
CA ASP A 296 9.17 -21.19 9.10
C ASP A 296 10.05 -22.38 8.70
N ILE A 297 9.53 -23.27 7.87
CA ILE A 297 10.30 -24.41 7.32
C ILE A 297 11.15 -23.93 6.14
N ILE A 298 10.52 -23.17 5.25
CA ILE A 298 11.14 -22.52 4.10
C ILE A 298 10.65 -21.08 4.08
N LYS A 299 11.58 -20.13 3.98
CA LYS A 299 11.29 -18.71 4.00
C LYS A 299 12.04 -17.99 2.90
N ASP A 300 11.52 -16.87 2.44
CA ASP A 300 12.28 -15.91 1.67
C ASP A 300 13.29 -15.18 2.57
N ALA A 301 14.42 -14.77 2.00
CA ALA A 301 15.44 -14.02 2.73
C ALA A 301 14.97 -12.62 3.12
N GLY A 302 13.95 -12.09 2.43
CA GLY A 302 13.47 -10.73 2.61
C GLY A 302 14.38 -9.70 1.94
N ASN A 303 14.53 -8.55 2.56
CA ASN A 303 15.34 -7.45 2.04
C ASN A 303 16.34 -6.93 3.09
N CYS A 304 17.17 -6.00 2.65
CA CYS A 304 18.02 -5.18 3.52
C CYS A 304 18.09 -3.76 2.98
N TRP A 305 18.76 -2.89 3.70
CA TRP A 305 18.93 -1.50 3.30
C TRP A 305 19.63 -1.37 1.94
N TYR A 306 19.03 -0.62 1.00
CA TYR A 306 19.45 -0.50 -0.40
C TYR A 306 20.93 -0.18 -0.65
N PRO A 307 21.57 0.76 0.08
CA PRO A 307 23.00 1.01 -0.05
C PRO A 307 23.90 -0.14 0.39
N ASN A 308 23.39 -1.14 1.12
CA ASN A 308 24.16 -2.31 1.50
C ASN A 308 24.48 -3.16 0.25
N PRO A 309 25.76 -3.49 -0.01
CA PRO A 309 26.11 -4.33 -1.17
C PRO A 309 25.38 -5.69 -1.20
N SER A 310 24.98 -6.21 -0.05
CA SER A 310 24.21 -7.46 0.04
C SER A 310 22.82 -7.33 -0.58
N TYR A 311 22.25 -6.13 -0.67
CA TYR A 311 20.95 -5.94 -1.33
C TYR A 311 20.98 -6.49 -2.76
N ARG A 312 21.89 -6.01 -3.61
CA ARG A 312 22.00 -6.47 -5.01
C ARG A 312 22.62 -7.84 -5.14
N ASN A 313 23.65 -8.14 -4.34
CA ASN A 313 24.45 -9.34 -4.49
C ASN A 313 23.81 -10.58 -3.89
N TYR A 314 22.85 -10.43 -2.97
CA TYR A 314 22.19 -11.53 -2.28
C TYR A 314 20.65 -11.38 -2.33
N PHE A 315 20.06 -10.39 -1.67
CA PHE A 315 18.61 -10.31 -1.49
C PHE A 315 17.83 -10.14 -2.80
N PHE A 316 18.23 -9.19 -3.63
CA PHE A 316 17.61 -8.94 -4.93
C PHE A 316 17.86 -10.06 -5.94
N SER A 317 18.99 -10.76 -5.81
CA SER A 317 19.43 -11.77 -6.75
C SER A 317 18.82 -13.14 -6.46
N LYS A 318 18.90 -14.06 -7.43
CA LYS A 318 18.53 -15.48 -7.27
C LYS A 318 19.25 -16.20 -6.11
N ARG A 319 20.25 -15.61 -5.49
CA ARG A 319 20.97 -16.20 -4.34
C ARG A 319 20.17 -16.09 -3.05
N GLY A 320 19.44 -14.99 -2.85
CA GLY A 320 18.56 -14.75 -1.71
C GLY A 320 17.18 -15.36 -1.88
N THR A 321 16.81 -15.66 -3.10
CA THR A 321 15.54 -16.26 -3.46
C THR A 321 15.69 -17.77 -3.69
N GLN A 322 14.65 -18.53 -3.44
CA GLN A 322 14.72 -20.00 -3.51
C GLN A 322 14.58 -20.56 -4.92
N CYS A 323 14.73 -19.74 -5.96
CA CYS A 323 14.60 -20.11 -7.35
C CYS A 323 15.57 -21.18 -7.87
N ARG A 324 16.37 -21.80 -7.01
CA ARG A 324 17.37 -22.82 -7.43
C ARG A 324 16.79 -24.19 -7.76
N ALA A 325 15.51 -24.45 -7.50
CA ALA A 325 15.04 -25.82 -7.43
C ALA A 325 14.59 -26.45 -8.77
N PHE A 326 14.36 -25.71 -9.82
CA PHE A 326 13.89 -26.28 -11.08
C PHE A 326 14.60 -25.69 -12.32
N GLN A 327 15.87 -25.99 -12.47
CA GLN A 327 16.44 -26.06 -13.81
C GLN A 327 15.90 -27.34 -14.48
N TRP A 328 14.88 -27.21 -15.29
CA TRP A 328 14.57 -28.20 -16.31
C TRP A 328 15.77 -28.27 -17.23
N GLN A 329 16.62 -29.26 -17.03
CA GLN A 329 17.52 -29.67 -18.09
C GLN A 329 16.62 -30.16 -19.25
N ARG A 330 16.49 -29.34 -20.30
CA ARG A 330 16.05 -29.84 -21.59
C ARG A 330 17.12 -30.89 -21.99
N THR A 331 16.83 -32.13 -21.79
CA THR A 331 17.52 -33.20 -22.47
C THR A 331 17.11 -33.04 -23.95
N VAL A 332 18.00 -32.42 -24.71
CA VAL A 332 17.89 -32.48 -26.18
C VAL A 332 18.23 -33.90 -26.55
N ALA A 333 17.21 -34.65 -26.98
CA ALA A 333 17.41 -35.93 -27.67
C ALA A 333 17.73 -35.64 -29.14
#